data_5e6a1d5528d5cb9e483659cae8a63190
#
_entry.id   5e6a1d5528d5cb9e483659cae8a63190
#
_cell.length_a   1.000
_cell.length_b   1.000
_cell.length_c   1.000
_cell.angle_alpha   90.00
_cell.angle_beta   90.00
_cell.angle_gamma   90.00
#
_symmetry.space_group_name_H-M   'P 1'
#
loop_
_entity.id
_entity.type
_entity.pdbx_description
1 polymer ?
#
loop_
_entity_poly.entity_id
_entity_poly.type
_entity_poly.pdbx_seq_one_letter_code
_entity_poly.pdbx_strand_id
1 'polypeptide(L)'
;MSLLKYYQKLDDAVAYLFSSTINEKKLLNQFFKNKEITFVDIGTNMGNYLSFIQKNFKIKNAYCFEPINELCENLQKKHGKNVKIFNCALSNKEKKRKFYIYEIPSQSSFYKQNKTYSSLQKIKKIIKIESKIFDKIFNKNLKIDFCKIDAQGEDFQILKGMSKNLKKGNIKLLKVEVCFPDVHKDVPNSYLDILNYLNKFN
;
A
#
# COMPACT_ATOMS: atom_id res chain seq x y z
N MET A 1 -0.71 -22.28 -25.36
CA MET A 1 -0.94 -21.28 -24.27
C MET A 1 0.37 -21.13 -23.54
N SER A 2 1.00 -19.94 -23.54
CA SER A 2 2.33 -19.78 -22.93
C SER A 2 2.25 -19.96 -21.41
N LEU A 3 3.33 -20.49 -20.82
CA LEU A 3 3.49 -20.64 -19.35
C LEU A 3 3.12 -19.33 -18.62
N LEU A 4 3.45 -18.19 -19.19
CA LEU A 4 3.14 -16.85 -18.69
C LEU A 4 1.62 -16.59 -18.57
N LYS A 5 0.83 -17.00 -19.57
CA LYS A 5 -0.65 -16.90 -19.52
C LYS A 5 -1.26 -17.84 -18.46
N TYR A 6 -0.58 -18.95 -18.19
CA TYR A 6 -1.00 -19.88 -17.14
C TYR A 6 -0.72 -19.29 -15.75
N TYR A 7 0.47 -18.67 -15.54
CA TYR A 7 0.80 -17.98 -14.29
C TYR A 7 -0.09 -16.75 -14.07
N GLN A 8 -0.35 -15.92 -15.08
CA GLN A 8 -1.31 -14.82 -14.96
C GLN A 8 -2.72 -15.30 -14.59
N LYS A 9 -3.21 -16.38 -15.21
CA LYS A 9 -4.50 -16.98 -14.81
C LYS A 9 -4.47 -17.57 -13.40
N LEU A 10 -3.34 -18.11 -12.94
CA LEU A 10 -3.18 -18.59 -11.57
C LEU A 10 -3.12 -17.44 -10.58
N ASP A 11 -2.39 -16.39 -10.89
CA ASP A 11 -2.32 -15.16 -10.08
C ASP A 11 -3.68 -14.47 -10.00
N ASP A 12 -4.41 -14.38 -11.12
CA ASP A 12 -5.78 -13.86 -11.15
C ASP A 12 -6.75 -14.77 -10.39
N ALA A 13 -6.58 -16.10 -10.48
CA ALA A 13 -7.43 -17.06 -9.74
C ALA A 13 -7.08 -17.10 -8.26
N VAL A 14 -5.81 -17.03 -7.88
CA VAL A 14 -5.34 -16.94 -6.48
C VAL A 14 -5.73 -15.59 -5.92
N ALA A 15 -5.54 -14.49 -6.65
CA ALA A 15 -6.04 -13.18 -6.29
C ALA A 15 -7.57 -13.18 -6.15
N TYR A 16 -8.31 -13.86 -7.02
CA TYR A 16 -9.75 -14.00 -6.93
C TYR A 16 -10.20 -14.87 -5.73
N LEU A 17 -9.49 -15.94 -5.40
CA LEU A 17 -9.79 -16.80 -4.24
C LEU A 17 -9.48 -16.11 -2.90
N PHE A 18 -8.46 -15.26 -2.85
CA PHE A 18 -8.05 -14.55 -1.63
C PHE A 18 -8.50 -13.07 -1.57
N SER A 19 -8.84 -12.45 -2.70
CA SER A 19 -9.26 -11.06 -2.82
C SER A 19 -10.73 -10.88 -3.23
N SER A 20 -11.59 -11.88 -3.02
CA SER A 20 -13.00 -11.55 -3.21
C SER A 20 -13.32 -10.43 -2.21
N THR A 21 -13.62 -9.24 -2.72
CA THR A 21 -14.02 -8.07 -1.94
C THR A 21 -15.14 -8.38 -0.94
N ILE A 22 -15.91 -9.43 -1.22
CA ILE A 22 -16.94 -10.00 -0.34
C ILE A 22 -16.33 -10.65 0.90
N ASN A 23 -15.26 -11.45 0.75
CA ASN A 23 -14.57 -12.08 1.88
C ASN A 23 -13.81 -11.08 2.73
N GLU A 24 -13.15 -10.10 2.09
CA GLU A 24 -12.47 -9.03 2.80
C GLU A 24 -13.45 -8.15 3.59
N LYS A 25 -14.57 -7.76 3.00
CA LYS A 25 -15.64 -7.05 3.71
C LYS A 25 -16.13 -7.85 4.92
N LYS A 26 -16.35 -9.16 4.78
CA LYS A 26 -16.80 -10.02 5.87
C LYS A 26 -15.76 -10.08 6.99
N LEU A 27 -14.47 -10.19 6.64
CA LEU A 27 -13.38 -10.16 7.60
C LEU A 27 -13.30 -8.81 8.32
N LEU A 28 -13.29 -7.70 7.59
CA LEU A 28 -13.21 -6.35 8.18
C LEU A 28 -14.42 -6.04 9.07
N ASN A 29 -15.60 -6.57 8.74
CA ASN A 29 -16.80 -6.43 9.58
C ASN A 29 -16.65 -7.05 10.96
N GLN A 30 -15.81 -8.08 11.14
CA GLN A 30 -15.56 -8.66 12.47
C GLN A 30 -14.87 -7.66 13.40
N PHE A 31 -14.06 -6.74 12.84
CA PHE A 31 -13.32 -5.73 13.60
C PHE A 31 -14.07 -4.40 13.70
N PHE A 32 -14.80 -4.00 12.65
CA PHE A 32 -15.25 -2.60 12.46
C PHE A 32 -16.76 -2.43 12.28
N LYS A 33 -17.56 -3.50 12.41
CA LYS A 33 -19.02 -3.39 12.30
C LYS A 33 -19.55 -2.32 13.26
N ASN A 34 -20.30 -1.35 12.71
CA ASN A 34 -20.94 -0.25 13.47
C ASN A 34 -19.96 0.71 14.19
N LYS A 35 -18.67 0.69 13.83
CA LYS A 35 -17.66 1.62 14.36
C LYS A 35 -17.26 2.65 13.34
N GLU A 36 -16.95 3.86 13.80
CA GLU A 36 -16.21 4.83 12.99
C GLU A 36 -14.72 4.52 13.10
N ILE A 37 -14.04 4.43 11.95
CA ILE A 37 -12.63 4.05 11.90
C ILE A 37 -11.73 5.17 11.40
N THR A 38 -10.53 5.21 11.94
CA THR A 38 -9.41 5.95 11.37
C THR A 38 -8.64 5.00 10.46
N PHE A 39 -8.63 5.31 9.16
CA PHE A 39 -8.03 4.50 8.12
C PHE A 39 -6.76 5.16 7.57
N VAL A 40 -5.74 4.36 7.31
CA VAL A 40 -4.52 4.78 6.60
C VAL A 40 -4.36 3.91 5.36
N ASP A 41 -4.17 4.55 4.20
CA ASP A 41 -3.95 3.91 2.90
C ASP A 41 -2.60 4.35 2.33
N ILE A 42 -1.64 3.45 2.29
CA ILE A 42 -0.30 3.71 1.77
C ILE A 42 -0.18 3.04 0.40
N GLY A 43 0.11 3.83 -0.62
CA GLY A 43 -0.03 3.44 -2.02
C GLY A 43 -1.49 3.51 -2.47
N THR A 44 -2.12 4.68 -2.26
CA THR A 44 -3.56 4.88 -2.53
C THR A 44 -3.90 4.78 -4.01
N ASN A 45 -2.94 5.12 -4.89
CA ASN A 45 -3.11 5.09 -6.34
C ASN A 45 -4.39 5.85 -6.78
N MET A 46 -5.28 5.25 -7.57
CA MET A 46 -6.54 5.85 -8.04
C MET A 46 -7.63 5.90 -6.96
N GLY A 47 -7.36 5.40 -5.76
CA GLY A 47 -8.29 5.40 -4.62
C GLY A 47 -9.39 4.34 -4.69
N ASN A 48 -9.18 3.27 -5.43
CA ASN A 48 -10.16 2.18 -5.54
C ASN A 48 -10.40 1.52 -4.19
N TYR A 49 -9.31 1.24 -3.44
CA TYR A 49 -9.41 0.63 -2.12
C TYR A 49 -10.02 1.61 -1.09
N LEU A 50 -9.62 2.87 -1.11
CA LEU A 50 -10.26 3.92 -0.30
C LEU A 50 -11.76 4.01 -0.56
N SER A 51 -12.17 3.98 -1.84
CA SER A 51 -13.60 3.99 -2.23
C SER A 51 -14.34 2.75 -1.72
N PHE A 52 -13.70 1.57 -1.76
CA PHE A 52 -14.26 0.34 -1.19
C PHE A 52 -14.46 0.48 0.33
N ILE A 53 -13.49 1.01 1.06
CA ILE A 53 -13.60 1.22 2.51
C ILE A 53 -14.70 2.24 2.83
N GLN A 54 -14.75 3.38 2.13
CA GLN A 54 -15.79 4.41 2.33
C GLN A 54 -17.22 3.89 2.05
N LYS A 55 -17.36 3.02 1.05
CA LYS A 55 -18.68 2.42 0.73
C LYS A 55 -19.17 1.46 1.81
N ASN A 56 -18.28 0.81 2.53
CA ASN A 56 -18.64 -0.30 3.43
C ASN A 56 -18.51 0.02 4.92
N PHE A 57 -17.75 1.06 5.29
CA PHE A 57 -17.46 1.41 6.67
C PHE A 57 -17.61 2.91 6.92
N LYS A 58 -17.96 3.28 8.14
CA LYS A 58 -17.96 4.68 8.57
C LYS A 58 -16.53 5.14 8.81
N ILE A 59 -16.09 6.16 8.05
CA ILE A 59 -14.74 6.72 8.17
C ILE A 59 -14.80 8.00 8.99
N LYS A 60 -14.12 7.98 10.14
CA LYS A 60 -13.86 9.18 10.95
C LYS A 60 -12.81 10.05 10.26
N ASN A 61 -11.66 9.48 9.97
CA ASN A 61 -10.57 10.12 9.22
C ASN A 61 -9.90 9.09 8.32
N ALA A 62 -9.51 9.51 7.11
CA ALA A 62 -8.64 8.75 6.23
C ALA A 62 -7.37 9.55 5.91
N TYR A 63 -6.22 8.89 5.95
CA TYR A 63 -4.90 9.44 5.64
C TYR A 63 -4.31 8.62 4.49
N CYS A 64 -4.19 9.23 3.32
CA CYS A 64 -3.82 8.56 2.09
C CYS A 64 -2.47 9.06 1.59
N PHE A 65 -1.58 8.15 1.23
CA PHE A 65 -0.24 8.43 0.75
C PHE A 65 -0.09 7.97 -0.69
N GLU A 66 0.20 8.92 -1.58
CA GLU A 66 0.38 8.66 -3.01
C GLU A 66 1.51 9.54 -3.55
N PRO A 67 2.57 8.98 -4.14
CA PRO A 67 3.70 9.77 -4.63
C PRO A 67 3.44 10.47 -5.97
N ILE A 68 2.47 10.05 -6.78
CA ILE A 68 2.19 10.62 -8.10
C ILE A 68 1.25 11.81 -7.95
N ASN A 69 1.74 13.01 -8.22
CA ASN A 69 1.00 14.27 -8.03
C ASN A 69 -0.36 14.29 -8.74
N GLU A 70 -0.40 13.84 -10.00
CA GLU A 70 -1.64 13.79 -10.79
C GLU A 70 -2.72 12.92 -10.14
N LEU A 71 -2.32 11.80 -9.52
CA LEU A 71 -3.25 10.95 -8.77
C LEU A 71 -3.72 11.64 -7.49
N CYS A 72 -2.84 12.34 -6.79
CA CYS A 72 -3.21 13.10 -5.59
C CYS A 72 -4.25 14.18 -5.89
N GLU A 73 -4.08 14.93 -6.97
CA GLU A 73 -5.05 15.95 -7.41
C GLU A 73 -6.42 15.35 -7.71
N ASN A 74 -6.45 14.19 -8.37
CA ASN A 74 -7.68 13.46 -8.65
C ASN A 74 -8.35 12.94 -7.37
N LEU A 75 -7.58 12.40 -6.43
CA LEU A 75 -8.07 11.95 -5.14
C LEU A 75 -8.68 13.10 -4.32
N GLN A 76 -8.03 14.27 -4.30
CA GLN A 76 -8.52 15.46 -3.59
C GLN A 76 -9.86 15.95 -4.13
N LYS A 77 -10.07 15.88 -5.46
CA LYS A 77 -11.36 16.25 -6.10
C LYS A 77 -12.46 15.24 -5.82
N LYS A 78 -12.11 13.96 -5.68
CA LYS A 78 -13.06 12.85 -5.57
C LYS A 78 -13.57 12.61 -4.15
N HIS A 79 -12.74 12.88 -3.14
CA HIS A 79 -13.01 12.50 -1.76
C HIS A 79 -13.28 13.70 -0.85
N GLY A 80 -14.12 13.49 0.17
CA GLY A 80 -14.59 14.56 1.06
C GLY A 80 -13.59 15.01 2.12
N LYS A 81 -14.02 15.94 2.98
CA LYS A 81 -13.18 16.65 3.98
C LYS A 81 -12.51 15.76 5.03
N ASN A 82 -13.04 14.56 5.27
CA ASN A 82 -12.46 13.58 6.20
C ASN A 82 -11.33 12.74 5.60
N VAL A 83 -10.94 12.99 4.33
CA VAL A 83 -9.82 12.34 3.65
C VAL A 83 -8.69 13.34 3.46
N LYS A 84 -7.53 13.04 4.03
CA LYS A 84 -6.31 13.83 3.88
C LYS A 84 -5.34 13.12 2.96
N ILE A 85 -5.00 13.75 1.83
CA ILE A 85 -4.06 13.22 0.85
C ILE A 85 -2.66 13.80 1.10
N PHE A 86 -1.66 12.94 1.18
CA PHE A 86 -0.26 13.28 1.27
C PHE A 86 0.45 12.91 -0.04
N ASN A 87 0.91 13.92 -0.76
CA ASN A 87 1.69 13.70 -1.97
C ASN A 87 3.14 13.35 -1.61
N CYS A 88 3.36 12.16 -1.15
CA CYS A 88 4.69 11.63 -0.85
C CYS A 88 4.69 10.10 -0.84
N ALA A 89 5.87 9.53 -1.06
CA ALA A 89 6.13 8.12 -0.76
C ALA A 89 6.57 7.98 0.69
N LEU A 90 6.34 6.79 1.27
CA LEU A 90 6.86 6.42 2.58
C LEU A 90 8.00 5.42 2.46
N SER A 91 8.91 5.42 3.47
CA SER A 91 10.01 4.47 3.60
C SER A 91 10.57 4.50 5.02
N ASN A 92 11.67 3.76 5.29
CA ASN A 92 12.40 3.81 6.56
C ASN A 92 13.39 4.97 6.67
N LYS A 93 13.65 5.68 5.57
CA LYS A 93 14.60 6.81 5.50
C LYS A 93 14.05 7.90 4.58
N GLU A 94 14.36 9.16 4.92
CA GLU A 94 14.11 10.29 4.04
C GLU A 94 15.24 10.35 3.01
N LYS A 95 14.94 9.98 1.79
CA LYS A 95 15.91 9.91 0.69
C LYS A 95 15.25 10.19 -0.65
N LYS A 96 15.91 11.00 -1.46
CA LYS A 96 15.50 11.24 -2.85
C LYS A 96 15.95 10.09 -3.74
N ARG A 97 14.99 9.40 -4.35
CA ARG A 97 15.22 8.20 -5.19
C ARG A 97 14.51 8.33 -6.53
N LYS A 98 14.95 7.57 -7.53
CA LYS A 98 14.21 7.38 -8.78
C LYS A 98 12.93 6.60 -8.48
N PHE A 99 11.82 7.03 -9.06
CA PHE A 99 10.54 6.36 -9.01
C PHE A 99 10.09 6.12 -10.46
N TYR A 100 9.75 4.89 -10.77
CA TYR A 100 9.38 4.44 -12.10
C TYR A 100 7.88 4.44 -12.22
N ILE A 101 7.34 5.31 -13.08
CA ILE A 101 5.91 5.38 -13.39
C ILE A 101 5.70 4.52 -14.64
N TYR A 102 4.87 3.50 -14.51
CA TYR A 102 4.48 2.60 -15.59
C TYR A 102 3.20 3.06 -16.25
N GLU A 103 2.89 2.49 -17.45
CA GLU A 103 1.63 2.76 -18.16
C GLU A 103 0.41 2.38 -17.31
N ILE A 104 0.52 1.30 -16.52
CA ILE A 104 -0.45 0.96 -15.47
C ILE A 104 0.03 1.58 -14.15
N PRO A 105 -0.61 2.65 -13.65
CA PRO A 105 -0.11 3.39 -12.48
C PRO A 105 0.04 2.56 -11.22
N SER A 106 -0.81 1.53 -11.02
CA SER A 106 -0.76 0.65 -9.85
C SER A 106 0.53 -0.16 -9.73
N GLN A 107 1.33 -0.21 -10.78
CA GLN A 107 2.61 -0.92 -10.78
C GLN A 107 3.82 0.02 -10.64
N SER A 108 3.57 1.30 -10.42
CA SER A 108 4.63 2.30 -10.25
C SER A 108 5.35 2.10 -8.92
N SER A 109 6.70 2.15 -8.94
CA SER A 109 7.54 1.71 -7.82
C SER A 109 8.88 2.43 -7.78
N PHE A 110 9.56 2.36 -6.63
CA PHE A 110 11.00 2.65 -6.50
C PHE A 110 11.88 1.59 -7.16
N TYR A 111 11.33 0.43 -7.47
CA TYR A 111 12.04 -0.70 -8.04
C TYR A 111 11.66 -0.91 -9.50
N LYS A 112 12.63 -1.29 -10.32
CA LYS A 112 12.35 -1.72 -11.68
C LYS A 112 11.73 -3.11 -11.68
N GLN A 113 10.74 -3.31 -12.53
CA GLN A 113 10.25 -4.66 -12.79
C GLN A 113 11.33 -5.52 -13.44
N ASN A 114 11.32 -6.81 -13.15
CA ASN A 114 12.18 -7.79 -13.80
C ASN A 114 11.87 -7.87 -15.31
N LYS A 115 12.86 -8.24 -16.11
CA LYS A 115 12.75 -8.33 -17.59
C LYS A 115 11.58 -9.19 -18.03
N THR A 116 11.28 -10.26 -17.30
CA THR A 116 10.16 -11.17 -17.59
C THR A 116 8.81 -10.45 -17.50
N TYR A 117 8.65 -9.51 -16.58
CA TYR A 117 7.43 -8.71 -16.39
C TYR A 117 7.49 -7.38 -17.15
N SER A 118 8.68 -6.81 -17.37
CA SER A 118 8.87 -5.56 -18.12
C SER A 118 8.57 -5.67 -19.61
N SER A 119 8.49 -6.89 -20.15
CA SER A 119 7.98 -7.11 -21.51
C SER A 119 6.49 -6.81 -21.65
N LEU A 120 5.75 -6.79 -20.53
CA LEU A 120 4.30 -6.56 -20.48
C LEU A 120 3.94 -5.10 -20.21
N GLN A 121 4.89 -4.29 -19.71
CA GLN A 121 4.64 -2.90 -19.36
C GLN A 121 5.84 -1.98 -19.59
N LYS A 122 5.57 -0.83 -20.18
CA LYS A 122 6.58 0.18 -20.47
C LYS A 122 6.65 1.21 -19.35
N ILE A 123 7.87 1.68 -19.06
CA ILE A 123 8.06 2.85 -18.20
C ILE A 123 7.57 4.08 -18.96
N LYS A 124 6.52 4.71 -18.46
CA LYS A 124 5.96 5.95 -19.00
C LYS A 124 6.85 7.15 -18.65
N LYS A 125 7.34 7.18 -17.41
CA LYS A 125 8.12 8.31 -16.88
C LYS A 125 9.00 7.87 -15.71
N ILE A 126 10.15 8.51 -15.55
CA ILE A 126 10.99 8.38 -14.36
C ILE A 126 11.05 9.74 -13.67
N ILE A 127 10.68 9.80 -12.41
CA ILE A 127 10.74 11.00 -11.58
C ILE A 127 11.65 10.78 -10.38
N LYS A 128 12.02 11.86 -9.69
CA LYS A 128 12.73 11.78 -8.41
C LYS A 128 11.74 12.13 -7.31
N ILE A 129 11.55 11.23 -6.35
CA ILE A 129 10.67 11.40 -5.19
C ILE A 129 11.49 11.34 -3.91
N GLU A 130 11.20 12.23 -2.98
CA GLU A 130 11.71 12.14 -1.63
C GLU A 130 10.74 11.34 -0.77
N SER A 131 11.23 10.23 -0.21
CA SER A 131 10.46 9.45 0.74
C SER A 131 10.40 10.11 2.11
N LYS A 132 9.31 9.89 2.84
CA LYS A 132 9.10 10.34 4.22
C LYS A 132 9.02 9.14 5.16
N ILE A 133 9.19 9.38 6.45
CA ILE A 133 9.09 8.36 7.49
C ILE A 133 7.72 8.49 8.17
N PHE A 134 6.97 7.38 8.22
CA PHE A 134 5.65 7.35 8.84
C PHE A 134 5.65 7.88 10.27
N ASP A 135 6.60 7.43 11.11
CA ASP A 135 6.73 7.82 12.51
C ASP A 135 7.05 9.31 12.72
N LYS A 136 7.54 10.00 11.69
CA LYS A 136 7.74 11.47 11.74
C LYS A 136 6.45 12.23 11.41
N ILE A 137 5.60 11.67 10.55
CA ILE A 137 4.30 12.27 10.19
C ILE A 137 3.30 12.05 11.32
N PHE A 138 3.26 10.83 11.86
CA PHE A 138 2.38 10.44 12.96
C PHE A 138 3.17 10.28 14.26
N ASN A 139 3.77 11.36 14.73
CA ASN A 139 4.56 11.39 15.97
C ASN A 139 3.70 11.49 17.26
N LYS A 140 2.42 11.89 17.12
CA LYS A 140 1.44 11.95 18.22
C LYS A 140 0.75 10.58 18.37
N ASN A 141 0.11 10.36 19.49
CA ASN A 141 -0.58 9.09 19.81
C ASN A 141 -1.89 8.92 18.99
N LEU A 142 -1.81 9.05 17.66
CA LEU A 142 -2.92 8.78 16.78
C LEU A 142 -3.22 7.28 16.78
N LYS A 143 -4.43 6.92 17.18
CA LYS A 143 -4.90 5.54 17.08
C LYS A 143 -5.46 5.31 15.68
N ILE A 144 -4.92 4.32 15.00
CA ILE A 144 -5.27 3.89 13.64
C ILE A 144 -5.98 2.56 13.77
N ASP A 145 -7.22 2.51 13.32
CA ASP A 145 -8.01 1.28 13.37
C ASP A 145 -7.59 0.31 12.27
N PHE A 146 -7.33 0.83 11.08
CA PHE A 146 -6.91 0.02 9.96
C PHE A 146 -5.84 0.74 9.12
N CYS A 147 -4.74 0.05 8.81
CA CYS A 147 -3.69 0.51 7.91
C CYS A 147 -3.48 -0.50 6.79
N LYS A 148 -3.59 -0.06 5.52
CA LYS A 148 -3.19 -0.82 4.34
C LYS A 148 -1.85 -0.29 3.83
N ILE A 149 -0.95 -1.20 3.50
CA ILE A 149 0.32 -0.93 2.83
C ILE A 149 0.35 -1.75 1.54
N ASP A 150 0.52 -1.06 0.42
CA ASP A 150 0.62 -1.64 -0.92
C ASP A 150 1.44 -0.65 -1.76
N ALA A 151 2.75 -0.75 -1.61
CA ALA A 151 3.73 0.22 -2.14
C ALA A 151 4.69 -0.43 -3.16
N GLN A 152 4.25 -1.52 -3.76
CA GLN A 152 4.93 -2.19 -4.88
C GLN A 152 6.42 -2.43 -4.59
N GLY A 153 6.68 -3.11 -3.46
CA GLY A 153 8.01 -3.53 -3.03
C GLY A 153 8.68 -2.67 -1.96
N GLU A 154 8.17 -1.49 -1.63
CA GLU A 154 8.68 -0.67 -0.52
C GLU A 154 8.06 -1.03 0.84
N ASP A 155 7.12 -1.98 0.87
CA ASP A 155 6.26 -2.33 2.00
C ASP A 155 7.02 -2.66 3.27
N PHE A 156 8.08 -3.46 3.18
CA PHE A 156 8.93 -3.80 4.33
C PHE A 156 9.72 -2.57 4.86
N GLN A 157 10.16 -1.69 3.97
CA GLN A 157 10.84 -0.46 4.40
C GLN A 157 9.86 0.49 5.09
N ILE A 158 8.62 0.55 4.61
CA ILE A 158 7.54 1.32 5.26
C ILE A 158 7.28 0.78 6.66
N LEU A 159 7.16 -0.54 6.84
CA LEU A 159 7.02 -1.17 8.17
C LEU A 159 8.15 -0.77 9.13
N LYS A 160 9.39 -0.74 8.65
CA LYS A 160 10.52 -0.24 9.46
C LYS A 160 10.36 1.24 9.81
N GLY A 161 9.81 2.05 8.89
CA GLY A 161 9.56 3.47 9.10
C GLY A 161 8.40 3.78 10.05
N MET A 162 7.59 2.78 10.43
CA MET A 162 6.47 2.91 11.38
C MET A 162 6.70 2.13 12.68
N SER A 163 7.94 1.73 12.95
CA SER A 163 8.34 0.90 14.10
C SER A 163 7.89 1.44 15.46
N LYS A 164 7.90 2.76 15.66
CA LYS A 164 7.46 3.39 16.91
C LYS A 164 5.95 3.28 17.09
N ASN A 165 5.16 3.47 16.03
CA ASN A 165 3.71 3.31 16.06
C ASN A 165 3.31 1.85 16.25
N LEU A 166 4.01 0.90 15.63
CA LEU A 166 3.84 -0.53 15.85
C LEU A 166 4.13 -0.88 17.32
N LYS A 167 5.29 -0.50 17.84
CA LYS A 167 5.68 -0.77 19.23
C LYS A 167 4.71 -0.21 20.28
N LYS A 168 4.06 0.93 19.98
CA LYS A 168 3.06 1.56 20.86
C LYS A 168 1.66 0.94 20.73
N GLY A 169 1.45 -0.04 19.86
CA GLY A 169 0.12 -0.57 19.57
C GLY A 169 -0.85 0.51 19.08
N ASN A 170 -0.37 1.46 18.27
CA ASN A 170 -1.20 2.52 17.71
C ASN A 170 -2.01 2.06 16.49
N ILE A 171 -1.65 0.92 15.90
CA ILE A 171 -2.29 0.34 14.71
C ILE A 171 -2.95 -0.97 15.14
N LYS A 172 -4.28 -1.06 15.03
CA LYS A 172 -5.04 -2.23 15.46
C LYS A 172 -5.07 -3.35 14.43
N LEU A 173 -5.23 -2.99 13.17
CA LEU A 173 -5.25 -3.94 12.06
C LEU A 173 -4.33 -3.44 10.96
N LEU A 174 -3.51 -4.34 10.44
CA LEU A 174 -2.56 -4.06 9.38
C LEU A 174 -2.78 -5.04 8.22
N LYS A 175 -2.91 -4.50 7.01
CA LYS A 175 -2.87 -5.24 5.75
C LYS A 175 -1.61 -4.82 5.01
N VAL A 176 -0.77 -5.79 4.65
CA VAL A 176 0.48 -5.54 3.92
C VAL A 176 0.48 -6.36 2.65
N GLU A 177 0.81 -5.72 1.52
CA GLU A 177 1.13 -6.45 0.29
C GLU A 177 2.47 -7.16 0.45
N VAL A 178 2.52 -8.38 -0.02
CA VAL A 178 3.76 -9.17 -0.08
C VAL A 178 4.09 -9.39 -1.55
N CYS A 179 5.11 -8.70 -2.03
CA CYS A 179 5.60 -8.93 -3.39
C CYS A 179 6.39 -10.23 -3.46
N PHE A 180 6.04 -11.09 -4.41
CA PHE A 180 6.87 -12.24 -4.73
C PHE A 180 8.19 -11.77 -5.39
N PRO A 181 9.34 -12.42 -5.08
CA PRO A 181 10.68 -11.93 -5.47
C PRO A 181 10.87 -11.67 -6.95
N ASP A 182 10.09 -12.33 -7.81
CA ASP A 182 10.29 -12.29 -9.26
C ASP A 182 9.65 -11.08 -9.96
N VAL A 183 8.77 -10.34 -9.30
CA VAL A 183 8.05 -9.21 -9.94
C VAL A 183 8.95 -7.98 -10.08
N HIS A 184 9.67 -7.64 -9.02
CA HIS A 184 10.55 -6.48 -9.00
C HIS A 184 12.00 -6.90 -8.73
N LYS A 185 12.93 -6.24 -9.40
CA LYS A 185 14.36 -6.48 -9.20
C LYS A 185 14.82 -5.87 -7.88
N ASP A 186 15.58 -6.64 -7.11
CA ASP A 186 16.24 -6.21 -5.86
C ASP A 186 15.26 -5.71 -4.76
N VAL A 187 14.04 -6.24 -4.72
CA VAL A 187 13.06 -5.93 -3.67
C VAL A 187 13.44 -6.63 -2.36
N PRO A 188 13.61 -5.87 -1.26
CA PRO A 188 14.02 -6.44 0.02
C PRO A 188 12.84 -7.03 0.84
N ASN A 189 11.84 -7.60 0.18
CA ASN A 189 10.60 -8.04 0.81
C ASN A 189 10.37 -9.53 0.61
N SER A 190 10.85 -10.35 1.53
CA SER A 190 10.30 -11.69 1.61
C SER A 190 9.12 -11.71 2.59
N TYR A 191 8.16 -12.60 2.37
CA TYR A 191 7.08 -12.87 3.32
C TYR A 191 7.62 -13.17 4.74
N LEU A 192 8.68 -13.99 4.81
CA LEU A 192 9.32 -14.35 6.06
C LEU A 192 9.95 -13.15 6.78
N ASP A 193 10.56 -12.22 6.05
CA ASP A 193 11.14 -11.02 6.65
C ASP A 193 10.07 -10.14 7.28
N ILE A 194 8.94 -9.95 6.58
CA ILE A 194 7.79 -9.19 7.08
C ILE A 194 7.22 -9.87 8.32
N LEU A 195 6.97 -11.18 8.26
CA LEU A 195 6.42 -11.94 9.37
C LEU A 195 7.34 -11.90 10.60
N ASN A 196 8.63 -12.18 10.43
CA ASN A 196 9.61 -12.14 11.50
C ASN A 196 9.78 -10.74 12.10
N TYR A 197 9.61 -9.71 11.27
CA TYR A 197 9.66 -8.34 11.76
C TYR A 197 8.43 -7.98 12.59
N LEU A 198 7.24 -8.33 12.14
CA LEU A 198 5.98 -8.04 12.84
C LEU A 198 5.86 -8.81 14.15
N ASN A 199 6.38 -10.04 14.23
CA ASN A 199 6.39 -10.84 15.46
C ASN A 199 7.16 -10.17 16.63
N LYS A 200 7.97 -9.16 16.37
CA LYS A 200 8.67 -8.38 17.42
C LYS A 200 7.77 -7.40 18.17
N PHE A 201 6.54 -7.21 17.70
CA PHE A 201 5.60 -6.23 18.24
C PHE A 201 4.36 -6.87 18.88
N ASN A 202 4.33 -8.20 18.96
CA ASN A 202 3.28 -8.97 19.65
C ASN A 202 3.57 -9.10 21.13
#